data_26b9d153d250508fbc7338204a3bb1f9
#
_entry.id   26b9d153d250508fbc7338204a3bb1f9
#
_cell.length_a   1.000
_cell.length_b   1.000
_cell.length_c   1.000
_cell.angle_alpha   90.00
_cell.angle_beta   90.00
_cell.angle_gamma   90.00
#
_symmetry.space_group_name_H-M   'P 1'
#
loop_
_entity.id
_entity.type
_entity.pdbx_description
1 polymer ?
#
loop_
_entity_poly.entity_id
_entity_poly.type
_entity_poly.pdbx_seq_one_letter_code
_entity_poly.pdbx_strand_id
1 'polypeptide(L)'
;MVLSPIEQRIKAKIEAVGTPLKDWDINIYRGILTGYNDAFIIDGKKRDELIAEDPKSAEIIRPILRGKDIKRYGYEFADKYVICARVVTNIPNNYPAICRHLEQYKGKSKLGDNSTTKVFKRPWWSWMQEPVSYWEDFSKQKIMYPDISQELSFCLINEEIYCNNTVYWYRRLGRCY
;
A
#
# COMPACT_ATOMS: atom_id res chain seq x y z
N MET A 1 10.01 -21.36 -20.84
CA MET A 1 10.68 -20.36 -21.73
C MET A 1 12.12 -20.79 -21.85
N VAL A 2 12.63 -20.99 -23.08
CA VAL A 2 14.03 -21.34 -23.32
C VAL A 2 14.78 -20.04 -23.60
N LEU A 3 15.81 -19.77 -22.80
CA LEU A 3 16.65 -18.58 -22.95
C LEU A 3 17.55 -18.70 -24.19
N SER A 4 17.72 -17.61 -24.92
CA SER A 4 18.71 -17.53 -26.01
C SER A 4 20.14 -17.66 -25.48
N PRO A 5 21.14 -18.00 -26.30
CA PRO A 5 22.55 -18.10 -25.85
C PRO A 5 23.10 -16.81 -25.23
N ILE A 6 22.61 -15.65 -25.67
CA ILE A 6 22.99 -14.34 -25.10
C ILE A 6 22.39 -14.18 -23.70
N GLU A 7 21.10 -14.46 -23.53
CA GLU A 7 20.43 -14.39 -22.23
C GLU A 7 21.04 -15.37 -21.22
N GLN A 8 21.40 -16.58 -21.66
CA GLN A 8 22.10 -17.54 -20.79
C GLN A 8 23.45 -17.01 -20.31
N ARG A 9 24.24 -16.36 -21.18
CA ARG A 9 25.53 -15.75 -20.79
C ARG A 9 25.34 -14.57 -19.84
N ILE A 10 24.33 -13.73 -20.06
CA ILE A 10 23.98 -12.61 -19.18
C ILE A 10 23.57 -13.16 -17.81
N LYS A 11 22.68 -14.16 -17.79
CA LYS A 11 22.24 -14.82 -16.57
C LYS A 11 23.42 -15.39 -15.78
N ALA A 12 24.28 -16.17 -16.42
CA ALA A 12 25.46 -16.76 -15.77
C ALA A 12 26.39 -15.68 -15.18
N LYS A 13 26.60 -14.58 -15.89
CA LYS A 13 27.41 -13.47 -15.40
C LYS A 13 26.77 -12.77 -14.19
N ILE A 14 25.45 -12.56 -14.20
CA ILE A 14 24.72 -11.99 -13.07
C ILE A 14 24.81 -12.92 -11.85
N GLU A 15 24.60 -14.22 -12.03
CA GLU A 15 24.67 -15.22 -10.98
C GLU A 15 26.08 -15.37 -10.37
N ALA A 16 27.12 -15.15 -11.17
CA ALA A 16 28.50 -15.24 -10.71
C ALA A 16 28.95 -14.05 -9.83
N VAL A 17 28.36 -12.86 -10.01
CA VAL A 17 28.78 -11.64 -9.31
C VAL A 17 27.71 -11.05 -8.39
N GLY A 18 26.45 -11.43 -8.60
CA GLY A 18 25.32 -10.90 -7.84
C GLY A 18 25.07 -11.66 -6.56
N THR A 19 24.57 -10.96 -5.55
CA THR A 19 24.02 -11.58 -4.34
C THR A 19 22.52 -11.77 -4.55
N PRO A 20 21.99 -13.01 -4.44
CA PRO A 20 20.55 -13.25 -4.55
C PRO A 20 19.74 -12.45 -3.53
N LEU A 21 18.58 -11.95 -3.93
CA LEU A 21 17.72 -11.13 -3.05
C LEU A 21 17.33 -11.84 -1.74
N LYS A 22 17.20 -13.17 -1.77
CA LYS A 22 16.93 -14.00 -0.58
C LYS A 22 18.01 -13.93 0.49
N ASP A 23 19.24 -13.56 0.09
CA ASP A 23 20.41 -13.48 0.97
C ASP A 23 20.65 -12.04 1.47
N TRP A 24 19.75 -11.10 1.10
CA TRP A 24 19.80 -9.73 1.57
C TRP A 24 19.10 -9.60 2.92
N ASP A 25 19.59 -8.68 3.76
CA ASP A 25 18.91 -8.29 5.00
C ASP A 25 17.75 -7.32 4.68
N ILE A 26 16.64 -7.90 4.22
CA ILE A 26 15.43 -7.17 3.81
C ILE A 26 14.17 -7.88 4.31
N ASN A 27 13.13 -7.11 4.55
CA ASN A 27 11.77 -7.61 4.68
C ASN A 27 10.94 -7.17 3.49
N ILE A 28 10.23 -8.11 2.86
CA ILE A 28 9.29 -7.83 1.77
C ILE A 28 7.89 -7.78 2.36
N TYR A 29 7.22 -6.68 2.10
CA TYR A 29 5.87 -6.41 2.59
C TYR A 29 4.90 -6.26 1.44
N ARG A 30 3.64 -6.58 1.70
CA ARG A 30 2.53 -6.31 0.80
C ARG A 30 1.89 -4.98 1.16
N GLY A 31 1.37 -4.26 0.16
CA GLY A 31 0.59 -3.05 0.39
C GLY A 31 -0.74 -3.31 1.10
N ILE A 32 -1.44 -2.24 1.43
CA ILE A 32 -2.65 -2.21 2.25
C ILE A 32 -3.78 -2.97 1.57
N LEU A 33 -4.44 -3.85 2.32
CA LEU A 33 -5.66 -4.53 1.91
C LEU A 33 -6.87 -3.91 2.63
N THR A 34 -7.55 -3.00 1.95
CA THR A 34 -8.69 -2.26 2.51
C THR A 34 -9.93 -3.14 2.70
N GLY A 35 -10.11 -4.15 1.83
CA GLY A 35 -11.34 -4.95 1.73
C GLY A 35 -12.40 -4.31 0.84
N TYR A 36 -12.41 -2.99 0.68
CA TYR A 36 -13.28 -2.26 -0.25
C TYR A 36 -12.64 -0.92 -0.68
N ASN A 37 -11.98 -0.96 -1.80
CA ASN A 37 -11.19 0.20 -2.27
C ASN A 37 -12.03 1.47 -2.46
N ASP A 38 -13.25 1.36 -2.97
CA ASP A 38 -14.10 2.53 -3.28
C ASP A 38 -14.47 3.35 -2.03
N ALA A 39 -14.47 2.72 -0.85
CA ALA A 39 -14.72 3.41 0.40
C ALA A 39 -13.46 4.10 0.95
N PHE A 40 -12.30 3.47 0.77
CA PHE A 40 -11.06 3.90 1.44
C PHE A 40 -10.05 4.57 0.53
N ILE A 41 -10.16 4.40 -0.81
CA ILE A 41 -9.27 5.05 -1.78
C ILE A 41 -10.05 6.14 -2.50
N ILE A 42 -9.75 7.37 -2.17
CA ILE A 42 -10.42 8.57 -2.67
C ILE A 42 -9.51 9.35 -3.63
N ASP A 43 -10.08 10.27 -4.40
CA ASP A 43 -9.31 11.24 -5.19
C ASP A 43 -9.04 12.54 -4.43
N GLY A 44 -8.24 13.42 -5.03
CA GLY A 44 -7.87 14.70 -4.44
C GLY A 44 -9.08 15.57 -4.15
N LYS A 45 -10.09 15.57 -5.03
CA LYS A 45 -11.33 16.34 -4.82
C LYS A 45 -12.06 15.89 -3.55
N LYS A 46 -12.24 14.57 -3.39
CA LYS A 46 -12.92 14.03 -2.19
C LYS A 46 -12.07 14.23 -0.93
N ARG A 47 -10.74 14.15 -1.03
CA ARG A 47 -9.83 14.49 0.08
C ARG A 47 -10.07 15.94 0.53
N ASP A 48 -10.11 16.89 -0.40
CA ASP A 48 -10.26 18.31 -0.10
C ASP A 48 -11.64 18.62 0.50
N GLU A 49 -12.71 17.96 0.01
CA GLU A 49 -14.04 18.04 0.59
C GLU A 49 -14.05 17.57 2.06
N LEU A 50 -13.45 16.42 2.35
CA LEU A 50 -13.41 15.86 3.71
C LEU A 50 -12.57 16.72 4.67
N ILE A 51 -11.47 17.31 4.19
CA ILE A 51 -10.63 18.21 4.98
C ILE A 51 -11.31 19.55 5.22
N ALA A 52 -12.06 20.07 4.24
CA ALA A 52 -12.84 21.31 4.40
C ALA A 52 -13.97 21.14 5.40
N GLU A 53 -14.61 19.95 5.44
CA GLU A 53 -15.68 19.63 6.39
C GLU A 53 -15.14 19.39 7.82
N ASP A 54 -13.99 18.70 7.93
CA ASP A 54 -13.31 18.41 9.19
C ASP A 54 -11.78 18.42 8.96
N PRO A 55 -11.09 19.52 9.31
CA PRO A 55 -9.64 19.65 9.11
C PRO A 55 -8.81 18.53 9.73
N LYS A 56 -9.31 17.91 10.78
CA LYS A 56 -8.65 16.76 11.44
C LYS A 56 -8.55 15.55 10.50
N SER A 57 -9.41 15.44 9.50
CA SER A 57 -9.35 14.39 8.48
C SER A 57 -8.00 14.29 7.78
N ALA A 58 -7.26 15.41 7.66
CA ALA A 58 -5.91 15.44 7.08
C ALA A 58 -4.91 14.54 7.81
N GLU A 59 -5.13 14.27 9.10
CA GLU A 59 -4.23 13.43 9.92
C GLU A 59 -4.20 11.97 9.47
N ILE A 60 -5.27 11.50 8.81
CA ILE A 60 -5.42 10.09 8.43
C ILE A 60 -5.64 9.87 6.93
N ILE A 61 -5.46 10.89 6.10
CA ILE A 61 -5.50 10.76 4.64
C ILE A 61 -4.07 10.83 4.12
N ARG A 62 -3.64 9.82 3.36
CA ARG A 62 -2.27 9.70 2.84
C ARG A 62 -2.25 9.38 1.36
N PRO A 63 -1.25 9.86 0.60
CA PRO A 63 -1.09 9.49 -0.81
C PRO A 63 -0.86 7.98 -0.94
N ILE A 64 -1.44 7.37 -1.99
CA ILE A 64 -1.32 5.93 -2.23
C ILE A 64 -1.01 5.64 -3.70
N LEU A 65 -0.11 4.68 -3.93
CA LEU A 65 0.21 4.13 -5.24
C LEU A 65 -0.46 2.76 -5.42
N ARG A 66 -0.87 2.49 -6.65
CA ARG A 66 -1.35 1.19 -7.11
C ARG A 66 -0.31 0.58 -8.04
N GLY A 67 -0.36 -0.70 -8.31
CA GLY A 67 0.61 -1.37 -9.19
C GLY A 67 0.78 -0.68 -10.54
N LYS A 68 -0.32 -0.22 -11.16
CA LYS A 68 -0.29 0.51 -12.45
C LYS A 68 0.38 1.88 -12.42
N ASP A 69 0.49 2.47 -11.24
CA ASP A 69 1.10 3.79 -11.06
C ASP A 69 2.64 3.70 -10.99
N ILE A 70 3.19 2.50 -10.75
CA ILE A 70 4.63 2.24 -10.70
C ILE A 70 5.16 2.01 -12.12
N LYS A 71 6.24 2.73 -12.45
CA LYS A 71 6.92 2.67 -13.74
C LYS A 71 8.37 2.20 -13.53
N ARG A 72 9.06 1.99 -14.63
CA ARG A 72 10.50 1.70 -14.60
C ARG A 72 11.26 2.92 -14.03
N TYR A 73 11.84 2.74 -12.85
CA TYR A 73 12.61 3.74 -12.09
C TYR A 73 11.84 4.95 -11.54
N GLY A 74 10.50 4.91 -11.54
CA GLY A 74 9.69 5.99 -11.04
C GLY A 74 8.22 5.61 -10.85
N TYR A 75 7.37 6.60 -10.62
CA TYR A 75 5.93 6.42 -10.53
C TYR A 75 5.18 7.63 -11.13
N GLU A 76 3.94 7.41 -11.53
CA GLU A 76 3.00 8.46 -11.92
C GLU A 76 1.92 8.56 -10.85
N PHE A 77 1.93 9.65 -10.09
CA PHE A 77 0.93 9.85 -9.05
C PHE A 77 -0.43 10.16 -9.68
N ALA A 78 -1.41 9.31 -9.45
CA ALA A 78 -2.73 9.41 -10.06
C ALA A 78 -3.75 10.14 -9.17
N ASP A 79 -3.30 11.05 -8.31
CA ASP A 79 -4.13 11.83 -7.39
C ASP A 79 -5.06 10.94 -6.55
N LYS A 80 -4.50 9.85 -5.99
CA LYS A 80 -5.23 8.92 -5.13
C LYS A 80 -4.68 8.92 -3.71
N TYR A 81 -5.60 8.85 -2.78
CA TYR A 81 -5.32 8.92 -1.34
C TYR A 81 -6.02 7.78 -0.63
N VAL A 82 -5.43 7.27 0.42
CA VAL A 82 -6.04 6.27 1.29
C VAL A 82 -6.44 6.90 2.62
N ILE A 83 -7.64 6.58 3.07
CA ILE A 83 -8.10 6.87 4.43
C ILE A 83 -7.50 5.79 5.34
N CYS A 84 -6.61 6.18 6.26
CA CYS A 84 -5.92 5.29 7.18
C CYS A 84 -6.84 4.80 8.31
N ALA A 85 -7.78 3.92 7.94
CA ALA A 85 -8.83 3.39 8.78
C ALA A 85 -8.34 2.22 9.65
N ARG A 86 -7.36 2.49 10.51
CA ARG A 86 -6.84 1.52 11.48
C ARG A 86 -7.77 1.43 12.69
N VAL A 87 -7.81 0.27 13.37
CA VAL A 87 -8.63 0.10 14.56
C VAL A 87 -8.30 1.14 15.64
N VAL A 88 -7.02 1.44 15.83
CA VAL A 88 -6.54 2.45 16.78
C VAL A 88 -6.99 3.87 16.46
N THR A 89 -7.36 4.16 15.21
CA THR A 89 -7.77 5.50 14.76
C THR A 89 -9.10 5.91 15.36
N ASN A 90 -9.99 4.95 15.68
CA ASN A 90 -11.31 5.17 16.25
C ASN A 90 -12.11 6.24 15.47
N ILE A 91 -12.31 6.00 14.17
CA ILE A 91 -12.93 6.94 13.23
C ILE A 91 -14.26 7.52 13.74
N PRO A 92 -15.21 6.73 14.27
CA PRO A 92 -16.50 7.28 14.69
C PRO A 92 -16.39 8.41 15.73
N ASN A 93 -15.42 8.32 16.62
CA ASN A 93 -15.26 9.31 17.69
C ASN A 93 -14.35 10.49 17.29
N ASN A 94 -13.39 10.26 16.40
CA ASN A 94 -12.32 11.21 16.16
C ASN A 94 -12.44 11.95 14.82
N TYR A 95 -13.13 11.37 13.81
CA TYR A 95 -13.16 11.87 12.42
C TYR A 95 -14.58 11.82 11.85
N PRO A 96 -15.49 12.71 12.27
CA PRO A 96 -16.90 12.65 11.91
C PRO A 96 -17.17 12.78 10.40
N ALA A 97 -16.40 13.59 9.67
CA ALA A 97 -16.55 13.71 8.22
C ALA A 97 -16.23 12.39 7.51
N ILE A 98 -15.12 11.75 7.90
CA ILE A 98 -14.73 10.45 7.37
C ILE A 98 -15.73 9.35 7.78
N CYS A 99 -16.26 9.38 9.00
CA CYS A 99 -17.29 8.44 9.43
C CYS A 99 -18.51 8.51 8.52
N ARG A 100 -19.06 9.72 8.26
CA ARG A 100 -20.18 9.93 7.34
C ARG A 100 -19.88 9.46 5.91
N HIS A 101 -18.65 9.68 5.43
CA HIS A 101 -18.23 9.17 4.14
C HIS A 101 -18.28 7.63 4.10
N LEU A 102 -17.72 6.96 5.09
CA LEU A 102 -17.69 5.49 5.15
C LEU A 102 -19.08 4.87 5.37
N GLU A 103 -19.99 5.54 6.07
CA GLU A 103 -21.37 5.09 6.31
C GLU A 103 -22.15 4.86 5.01
N GLN A 104 -21.86 5.60 3.93
CA GLN A 104 -22.46 5.41 2.62
C GLN A 104 -22.17 4.04 2.00
N TYR A 105 -21.10 3.39 2.46
CA TYR A 105 -20.64 2.09 2.00
C TYR A 105 -20.97 0.95 2.96
N LYS A 106 -21.54 1.26 4.12
CA LYS A 106 -21.95 0.27 5.11
C LYS A 106 -22.96 -0.70 4.50
N GLY A 107 -22.66 -1.99 4.53
CA GLY A 107 -23.49 -3.04 3.93
C GLY A 107 -23.31 -3.25 2.42
N LYS A 108 -22.53 -2.41 1.72
CA LYS A 108 -22.22 -2.59 0.28
C LYS A 108 -21.01 -3.48 0.01
N SER A 109 -20.28 -3.83 1.04
CA SER A 109 -19.04 -4.59 0.93
C SER A 109 -18.91 -5.55 2.10
N LYS A 110 -17.82 -6.32 2.08
CA LYS A 110 -17.38 -7.12 3.23
C LYS A 110 -16.87 -6.27 4.41
N LEU A 111 -17.12 -4.94 4.40
CA LEU A 111 -16.89 -4.04 5.53
C LEU A 111 -17.81 -4.49 6.68
N GLY A 112 -17.22 -5.13 7.68
CA GLY A 112 -17.94 -5.61 8.84
C GLY A 112 -18.82 -6.83 8.64
N ASP A 113 -18.79 -7.48 7.47
CA ASP A 113 -19.42 -8.80 7.33
C ASP A 113 -18.55 -9.86 8.01
N ASN A 114 -19.00 -10.23 9.21
CA ASN A 114 -18.35 -11.23 10.07
C ASN A 114 -18.65 -12.67 9.63
N SER A 115 -19.21 -12.89 8.42
CA SER A 115 -19.75 -14.19 8.03
C SER A 115 -18.70 -15.27 7.78
N THR A 116 -17.44 -14.93 7.59
CA THR A 116 -16.43 -15.92 7.17
C THR A 116 -15.27 -16.14 8.14
N THR A 117 -15.08 -15.32 9.17
CA THR A 117 -14.03 -15.57 10.17
C THR A 117 -14.46 -15.18 11.57
N LYS A 118 -14.85 -16.17 12.37
CA LYS A 118 -15.19 -16.05 13.80
C LYS A 118 -14.04 -15.50 14.68
N VAL A 119 -12.88 -15.17 14.12
CA VAL A 119 -11.66 -14.92 14.89
C VAL A 119 -11.36 -13.43 15.09
N PHE A 120 -11.77 -12.54 14.18
CA PHE A 120 -11.51 -11.10 14.34
C PHE A 120 -12.75 -10.27 14.00
N LYS A 121 -13.52 -9.88 15.01
CA LYS A 121 -14.56 -8.85 14.88
C LYS A 121 -13.88 -7.50 14.69
N ARG A 122 -13.63 -7.09 13.46
CA ARG A 122 -13.14 -5.75 13.15
C ARG A 122 -14.30 -4.77 13.05
N PRO A 123 -14.09 -3.52 13.46
CA PRO A 123 -15.08 -2.47 13.24
C PRO A 123 -15.41 -2.32 11.75
N TRP A 124 -16.66 -2.06 11.42
CA TRP A 124 -17.14 -1.91 10.04
C TRP A 124 -16.42 -0.80 9.25
N TRP A 125 -15.86 0.17 9.95
CA TRP A 125 -15.12 1.30 9.40
C TRP A 125 -13.62 1.03 9.25
N SER A 126 -13.10 -0.13 9.62
CA SER A 126 -11.67 -0.44 9.54
C SER A 126 -11.31 -1.28 8.32
N TRP A 127 -10.04 -1.24 7.94
CA TRP A 127 -9.51 -2.07 6.87
C TRP A 127 -9.66 -3.57 7.15
N MET A 128 -9.72 -4.35 6.07
CA MET A 128 -9.78 -5.83 6.15
C MET A 128 -8.50 -6.41 6.77
N GLN A 129 -7.34 -5.86 6.42
CA GLN A 129 -6.06 -6.26 6.99
C GLN A 129 -5.20 -5.04 7.29
N GLU A 130 -4.80 -4.92 8.54
CA GLU A 130 -3.93 -3.86 9.04
C GLU A 130 -2.47 -4.29 9.02
N PRO A 131 -1.55 -3.50 8.45
CA PRO A 131 -0.10 -3.77 8.47
C PRO A 131 0.54 -3.36 9.79
N VAL A 132 0.09 -3.92 10.90
CA VAL A 132 0.49 -3.48 12.26
C VAL A 132 1.99 -3.54 12.47
N SER A 133 2.64 -4.63 12.04
CA SER A 133 4.07 -4.88 12.31
C SER A 133 5.03 -4.01 11.48
N TYR A 134 4.57 -3.42 10.37
CA TYR A 134 5.41 -2.64 9.45
C TYR A 134 4.79 -1.28 9.09
N TRP A 135 3.83 -0.82 9.90
CA TRP A 135 3.17 0.47 9.68
C TRP A 135 4.16 1.64 9.61
N GLU A 136 5.08 1.71 10.57
CA GLU A 136 6.08 2.77 10.66
C GLU A 136 7.08 2.76 9.49
N ASP A 137 7.18 1.65 8.79
CA ASP A 137 8.10 1.52 7.66
C ASP A 137 7.59 2.21 6.39
N PHE A 138 6.29 2.55 6.31
CA PHE A 138 5.75 3.33 5.19
C PHE A 138 6.31 4.75 5.11
N SER A 139 6.75 5.34 6.21
CA SER A 139 7.40 6.65 6.24
C SER A 139 8.88 6.62 5.82
N LYS A 140 9.48 5.43 5.69
CA LYS A 140 10.91 5.27 5.41
C LYS A 140 11.18 5.04 3.93
N GLN A 141 12.44 5.22 3.54
CA GLN A 141 12.88 4.88 2.19
C GLN A 141 12.60 3.40 1.88
N LYS A 142 12.05 3.14 0.72
CA LYS A 142 11.64 1.81 0.28
C LYS A 142 11.66 1.66 -1.23
N ILE A 143 11.79 0.43 -1.72
CA ILE A 143 11.62 0.12 -3.13
C ILE A 143 10.26 -0.55 -3.30
N MET A 144 9.43 0.02 -4.18
CA MET A 144 8.11 -0.51 -4.54
C MET A 144 8.14 -1.15 -5.92
N TYR A 145 7.36 -2.23 -6.08
CA TYR A 145 7.17 -2.91 -7.36
C TYR A 145 5.75 -3.51 -7.44
N PRO A 146 5.14 -3.57 -8.64
CA PRO A 146 3.80 -4.12 -8.81
C PRO A 146 3.79 -5.64 -8.66
N ASP A 147 2.68 -6.18 -8.17
CA ASP A 147 2.41 -7.63 -8.07
C ASP A 147 2.44 -8.30 -9.45
N ILE A 148 1.81 -7.63 -10.44
CA ILE A 148 1.77 -8.08 -11.83
C ILE A 148 2.29 -6.96 -12.72
N SER A 149 3.31 -7.27 -13.53
CA SER A 149 3.87 -6.36 -14.51
C SER A 149 4.37 -7.12 -15.75
N GLN A 150 4.26 -6.50 -16.90
CA GLN A 150 4.84 -7.03 -18.15
C GLN A 150 6.35 -6.75 -18.23
N GLU A 151 6.80 -5.68 -17.58
CA GLU A 151 8.19 -5.24 -17.55
C GLU A 151 8.69 -5.13 -16.10
N LEU A 152 10.00 -5.20 -15.91
CA LEU A 152 10.61 -4.94 -14.60
C LEU A 152 10.41 -3.47 -14.23
N SER A 153 9.49 -3.25 -13.29
CA SER A 153 9.11 -1.92 -12.82
C SER A 153 9.39 -1.82 -11.32
N PHE A 154 10.45 -1.10 -10.97
CA PHE A 154 10.85 -0.82 -9.60
C PHE A 154 11.04 0.67 -9.44
N CYS A 155 10.55 1.24 -8.34
CA CYS A 155 10.81 2.63 -8.02
C CYS A 155 11.29 2.79 -6.58
N LEU A 156 12.27 3.67 -6.40
CA LEU A 156 12.74 4.10 -5.10
C LEU A 156 11.83 5.23 -4.60
N ILE A 157 11.27 5.06 -3.42
CA ILE A 157 10.39 6.02 -2.76
C ILE A 157 11.10 6.52 -1.51
N ASN A 158 11.26 7.83 -1.41
CA ASN A 158 11.86 8.50 -0.25
C ASN A 158 10.80 9.18 0.63
N GLU A 159 9.60 9.37 0.09
CA GLU A 159 8.49 10.07 0.73
C GLU A 159 7.57 9.11 1.48
N GLU A 160 6.74 9.67 2.35
CA GLU A 160 5.64 8.94 2.99
C GLU A 160 4.50 8.71 1.99
N ILE A 161 4.68 7.70 1.15
CA ILE A 161 3.66 7.23 0.21
C ILE A 161 3.32 5.79 0.55
N TYR A 162 2.02 5.52 0.61
CA TYR A 162 1.47 4.20 0.87
C TYR A 162 1.25 3.44 -0.45
N CYS A 163 0.95 2.16 -0.36
CA CYS A 163 0.58 1.37 -1.53
C CYS A 163 -0.53 0.37 -1.19
N ASN A 164 -1.35 0.06 -2.18
CA ASN A 164 -2.40 -0.93 -2.04
C ASN A 164 -1.86 -2.36 -2.27
N ASN A 165 -2.70 -3.35 -2.06
CA ASN A 165 -2.38 -4.77 -2.17
C ASN A 165 -1.93 -5.26 -3.55
N THR A 166 -1.91 -4.41 -4.58
CA THR A 166 -1.34 -4.70 -5.91
C THR A 166 0.13 -4.32 -6.02
N VAL A 167 0.75 -3.91 -4.92
CA VAL A 167 2.16 -3.52 -4.82
C VAL A 167 2.81 -4.27 -3.68
N TYR A 168 4.01 -4.77 -3.95
CA TYR A 168 4.96 -5.20 -2.93
C TYR A 168 6.03 -4.14 -2.75
N TRP A 169 6.63 -4.13 -1.58
CA TRP A 169 7.73 -3.24 -1.30
C TRP A 169 8.68 -3.83 -0.25
N TYR A 170 9.90 -3.37 -0.29
CA TYR A 170 10.91 -3.75 0.68
C TYR A 170 11.82 -2.58 1.01
N ARG A 171 12.46 -2.67 2.15
CA ARG A 171 13.55 -1.81 2.57
C ARG A 171 14.72 -2.64 3.06
N ARG A 172 15.92 -2.10 2.92
CA ARG A 172 17.11 -2.69 3.52
C ARG A 172 17.13 -2.36 5.02
N LEU A 173 17.40 -3.35 5.88
CA LEU A 173 17.46 -3.17 7.33
C LEU A 173 18.86 -2.74 7.78
N GLY A 174 19.91 -2.97 6.99
CA GLY A 174 21.30 -2.61 7.29
C GLY A 174 21.70 -1.22 6.81
N ARG A 175 22.75 -0.66 7.40
CA ARG A 175 23.34 0.63 7.01
C ARG A 175 23.90 0.53 5.59
N CYS A 176 23.65 1.58 4.77
CA CYS A 176 24.47 1.84 3.60
C CYS A 176 25.91 2.18 4.10
N TYR A 177 26.88 1.40 3.67
CA TYR A 177 28.29 1.78 3.75
C TYR A 177 28.61 2.68 2.57
#